data_a9184f4f3fba9ffe9713c52a3f298641
#
_entry.id   a9184f4f3fba9ffe9713c52a3f298641
#
_cell.length_a   1.000
_cell.length_b   1.000
_cell.length_c   1.000
_cell.angle_alpha   90.00
_cell.angle_beta   90.00
_cell.angle_gamma   90.00
#
_symmetry.space_group_name_H-M   'P 1'
#
loop_
_entity.id
_entity.type
_entity.pdbx_description
1 polymer ?
#
loop_
_entity_poly.entity_id
_entity_poly.type
_entity_poly.pdbx_seq_one_letter_code
_entity_poly.pdbx_strand_id
1 'polypeptide(L)'
;MKARLETSGLFRKNLEATESIVVNQGGSRSGKTYSILQVLIIKAHQTTGKTFTIARKTLKSLRSTAMRDFFEILEKAQMYDQSLHNKSDNIYFINGNRFEFMGMDDPQKKRGAKRHILFCNEANELAKEDFLQLELRTTEQIFIDFNPSDEYHWLYEDVIPRAHFIKSTYRNNPFLDALTIQRIERLKETDPQAWQVYGLGERAISRDNVFTFDERDIPKEAKLMSMGMDFGFTNDPTAFVEVWQQGDDVWIKERIYRTDMTNQDIGRELKNLNIDRRDIIYCDSAEPKSIEELRRMGWNVRPADKGKDSVNAGIQLMKTFKIHVEPSSTNLIKELRNYKWTKDKDGRNLNKPVDAFNHAIDASRYAIFSKVGKPNHGKYHLR
;
A
#
# COMPACT_ATOMS: atom_id res chain seq x y z
N MET A 1 16.43 36.65 -25.76
CA MET A 1 15.95 35.40 -26.38
C MET A 1 14.70 34.93 -25.64
N LYS A 2 13.68 34.41 -26.35
CA LYS A 2 12.52 33.80 -25.67
C LYS A 2 12.91 32.36 -25.31
N ALA A 3 12.95 32.04 -24.03
CA ALA A 3 13.15 30.68 -23.56
C ALA A 3 12.05 29.77 -24.10
N ARG A 4 12.39 28.57 -24.57
CA ARG A 4 11.44 27.58 -25.10
C ARG A 4 11.56 26.29 -24.32
N LEU A 5 10.46 25.81 -23.78
CA LEU A 5 10.38 24.48 -23.17
C LEU A 5 9.58 23.53 -24.08
N GLU A 6 10.15 22.38 -24.36
CA GLU A 6 9.40 21.30 -25.00
C GLU A 6 8.70 20.50 -23.92
N THR A 7 7.38 20.35 -24.04
CA THR A 7 6.55 19.79 -22.97
C THR A 7 5.72 18.63 -23.47
N SER A 8 5.39 17.70 -22.55
CA SER A 8 4.46 16.59 -22.79
C SER A 8 3.03 16.95 -22.37
N GLY A 9 2.07 16.07 -22.69
CA GLY A 9 0.71 16.19 -22.15
C GLY A 9 0.62 16.12 -20.63
N LEU A 10 1.60 15.51 -19.96
CA LEU A 10 1.68 15.47 -18.50
C LEU A 10 2.03 16.81 -17.88
N PHE A 11 2.87 17.60 -18.55
CA PHE A 11 3.15 18.97 -18.13
C PHE A 11 1.86 19.78 -18.01
N ARG A 12 0.99 19.74 -19.03
CA ARG A 12 -0.27 20.47 -19.03
C ARG A 12 -1.18 20.01 -17.89
N LYS A 13 -1.35 18.70 -17.69
CA LYS A 13 -2.16 18.17 -16.59
C LYS A 13 -1.68 18.63 -15.22
N ASN A 14 -0.37 18.66 -14.99
CA ASN A 14 0.21 19.13 -13.73
C ASN A 14 0.12 20.66 -13.58
N LEU A 15 0.23 21.41 -14.66
CA LEU A 15 0.13 22.88 -14.62
C LEU A 15 -1.29 23.36 -14.32
N GLU A 16 -2.30 22.68 -14.89
CA GLU A 16 -3.72 22.98 -14.72
C GLU A 16 -4.29 22.51 -13.37
N ALA A 17 -3.58 21.62 -12.66
CA ALA A 17 -4.02 21.11 -11.35
C ALA A 17 -3.96 22.22 -10.29
N THR A 18 -5.09 22.45 -9.62
CA THR A 18 -5.28 23.48 -8.58
C THR A 18 -5.37 22.91 -7.17
N GLU A 19 -5.48 21.61 -7.04
CA GLU A 19 -5.58 20.90 -5.76
C GLU A 19 -4.31 21.04 -4.95
N SER A 20 -4.44 21.02 -3.63
CA SER A 20 -3.31 21.14 -2.70
C SER A 20 -2.30 20.00 -2.81
N ILE A 21 -2.74 18.82 -3.25
CA ILE A 21 -1.89 17.65 -3.48
C ILE A 21 -2.14 17.11 -4.88
N VAL A 22 -1.08 16.94 -5.66
CA VAL A 22 -1.09 16.37 -7.00
C VAL A 22 -0.20 15.15 -7.04
N VAL A 23 -0.77 13.98 -7.27
CA VAL A 23 -0.07 12.70 -7.28
C VAL A 23 0.11 12.19 -8.70
N ASN A 24 1.34 11.98 -9.11
CA ASN A 24 1.71 11.40 -10.40
C ASN A 24 2.18 9.95 -10.21
N GLN A 25 1.30 8.98 -10.34
CA GLN A 25 1.64 7.58 -10.43
C GLN A 25 1.94 7.21 -11.87
N GLY A 26 3.00 6.43 -12.10
CA GLY A 26 3.22 5.98 -13.47
C GLY A 26 4.38 5.04 -13.68
N GLY A 27 4.41 4.43 -14.86
CA GLY A 27 5.49 3.57 -15.29
C GLY A 27 6.82 4.31 -15.45
N SER A 28 7.89 3.53 -15.64
CA SER A 28 9.21 4.07 -15.94
C SER A 28 9.17 4.85 -17.25
N ARG A 29 9.98 5.91 -17.32
CA ARG A 29 10.12 6.74 -18.53
C ARG A 29 8.83 7.44 -18.99
N SER A 30 7.79 7.52 -18.16
CA SER A 30 6.55 8.24 -18.51
C SER A 30 6.71 9.77 -18.59
N GLY A 31 7.83 10.32 -18.08
CA GLY A 31 8.09 11.77 -18.09
C GLY A 31 7.48 12.54 -16.92
N LYS A 32 6.96 11.85 -15.88
CA LYS A 32 6.31 12.50 -14.72
C LYS A 32 7.24 13.46 -13.98
N THR A 33 8.43 13.02 -13.55
CA THR A 33 9.42 13.86 -12.86
C THR A 33 9.79 15.10 -13.67
N TYR A 34 10.14 14.89 -14.95
CA TYR A 34 10.53 15.96 -15.84
C TYR A 34 9.40 17.00 -16.06
N SER A 35 8.18 16.54 -16.22
CA SER A 35 6.99 17.41 -16.37
C SER A 35 6.72 18.23 -15.10
N ILE A 36 6.83 17.62 -13.92
CA ILE A 36 6.67 18.35 -12.64
C ILE A 36 7.74 19.42 -12.51
N LEU A 37 9.01 19.11 -12.78
CA LEU A 37 10.09 20.07 -12.71
C LEU A 37 9.88 21.27 -13.66
N GLN A 38 9.40 21.03 -14.87
CA GLN A 38 9.01 22.09 -15.80
C GLN A 38 7.90 22.99 -15.23
N VAL A 39 6.88 22.39 -14.59
CA VAL A 39 5.80 23.13 -13.93
C VAL A 39 6.34 24.02 -12.80
N LEU A 40 7.25 23.50 -11.97
CA LEU A 40 7.85 24.26 -10.89
C LEU A 40 8.65 25.46 -11.41
N ILE A 41 9.41 25.27 -12.50
CA ILE A 41 10.18 26.35 -13.14
C ILE A 41 9.23 27.43 -13.68
N ILE A 42 8.13 27.05 -14.35
CA ILE A 42 7.15 28.03 -14.85
C ILE A 42 6.48 28.77 -13.71
N LYS A 43 6.03 28.07 -12.64
CA LYS A 43 5.44 28.73 -11.45
C LYS A 43 6.42 29.72 -10.80
N ALA A 44 7.72 29.40 -10.77
CA ALA A 44 8.73 30.30 -10.25
C ALA A 44 8.92 31.56 -11.10
N HIS A 45 8.78 31.48 -12.41
CA HIS A 45 8.80 32.69 -13.25
C HIS A 45 7.57 33.58 -13.09
N GLN A 46 6.45 33.00 -12.63
CA GLN A 46 5.18 33.72 -12.41
C GLN A 46 5.06 34.30 -10.99
N THR A 47 5.98 33.98 -10.09
CA THR A 47 5.94 34.36 -8.66
C THR A 47 7.29 34.90 -8.21
N THR A 48 7.35 35.45 -7.01
CA THR A 48 8.59 35.88 -6.35
C THR A 48 8.51 35.66 -4.83
N GLY A 49 9.65 35.50 -4.17
CA GLY A 49 9.75 35.37 -2.71
C GLY A 49 9.27 34.02 -2.15
N LYS A 50 9.07 33.02 -3.02
CA LYS A 50 8.63 31.68 -2.61
C LYS A 50 9.79 30.71 -2.44
N THR A 51 9.55 29.69 -1.62
CA THR A 51 10.45 28.53 -1.44
C THR A 51 9.82 27.30 -2.07
N PHE A 52 10.56 26.70 -3.00
CA PHE A 52 10.28 25.43 -3.66
C PHE A 52 11.24 24.39 -3.10
N THR A 53 10.72 23.34 -2.48
CA THR A 53 11.55 22.23 -1.96
C THR A 53 11.35 21.01 -2.81
N ILE A 54 12.44 20.41 -3.28
CA ILE A 54 12.44 19.13 -3.97
C ILE A 54 13.09 18.11 -3.04
N ALA A 55 12.32 17.14 -2.59
CA ALA A 55 12.73 16.16 -1.58
C ALA A 55 12.75 14.74 -2.15
N ARG A 56 13.69 13.93 -1.68
CA ARG A 56 13.75 12.49 -1.91
C ARG A 56 14.33 11.80 -0.68
N LYS A 57 14.26 10.47 -0.58
CA LYS A 57 14.80 9.70 0.54
C LYS A 57 16.25 10.05 0.85
N THR A 58 17.13 10.11 -0.17
CA THR A 58 18.53 10.49 0.02
C THR A 58 18.96 11.63 -0.91
N LEU A 59 19.83 12.51 -0.42
CA LEU A 59 20.38 13.59 -1.24
C LEU A 59 21.21 13.04 -2.40
N LYS A 60 21.91 11.92 -2.22
CA LYS A 60 22.68 11.27 -3.26
C LYS A 60 21.82 10.85 -4.45
N SER A 61 20.68 10.19 -4.16
CA SER A 61 19.72 9.79 -5.20
C SER A 61 19.06 10.99 -5.87
N LEU A 62 18.74 12.04 -5.09
CA LEU A 62 18.16 13.27 -5.62
C LEU A 62 19.10 13.96 -6.62
N ARG A 63 20.40 14.05 -6.31
CA ARG A 63 21.41 14.65 -7.18
C ARG A 63 21.55 13.93 -8.52
N SER A 64 21.47 12.60 -8.53
CA SER A 64 21.59 11.79 -9.74
C SER A 64 20.31 11.69 -10.59
N THR A 65 19.19 12.24 -10.09
CA THR A 65 17.87 12.17 -10.74
C THR A 65 17.24 13.57 -10.87
N ALA A 66 16.25 13.89 -10.06
CA ALA A 66 15.46 15.11 -10.20
C ALA A 66 16.29 16.42 -10.18
N MET A 67 17.37 16.47 -9.39
CA MET A 67 18.24 17.64 -9.38
C MET A 67 19.01 17.78 -10.71
N ARG A 68 19.54 16.68 -11.24
CA ARG A 68 20.19 16.66 -12.55
C ARG A 68 19.21 17.09 -13.65
N ASP A 69 18.00 16.50 -13.65
CA ASP A 69 16.98 16.79 -14.66
C ASP A 69 16.53 18.27 -14.58
N PHE A 70 16.45 18.84 -13.36
CA PHE A 70 16.15 20.27 -13.18
C PHE A 70 17.15 21.17 -13.85
N PHE A 71 18.47 20.93 -13.65
CA PHE A 71 19.50 21.74 -14.30
C PHE A 71 19.57 21.50 -15.80
N GLU A 72 19.35 20.25 -16.25
CA GLU A 72 19.25 19.94 -17.68
C GLU A 72 18.11 20.74 -18.37
N ILE A 73 16.96 20.88 -17.73
CA ILE A 73 15.85 21.70 -18.24
C ILE A 73 16.29 23.16 -18.39
N LEU A 74 16.93 23.72 -17.37
CA LEU A 74 17.41 25.10 -17.40
C LEU A 74 18.47 25.33 -18.46
N GLU A 75 19.42 24.40 -18.63
CA GLU A 75 20.47 24.48 -19.63
C GLU A 75 19.90 24.40 -21.05
N LYS A 76 19.02 23.42 -21.32
CA LYS A 76 18.33 23.28 -22.62
C LYS A 76 17.50 24.50 -22.99
N ALA A 77 16.86 25.11 -22.00
CA ALA A 77 16.07 26.33 -22.18
C ALA A 77 16.92 27.62 -22.21
N GLN A 78 18.24 27.53 -22.06
CA GLN A 78 19.17 28.67 -21.93
C GLN A 78 18.80 29.62 -20.77
N MET A 79 18.33 29.04 -19.65
CA MET A 79 17.89 29.77 -18.46
C MET A 79 18.83 29.55 -17.27
N TYR A 80 19.86 28.71 -17.40
CA TYR A 80 20.80 28.46 -16.33
C TYR A 80 21.77 29.64 -16.17
N ASP A 81 21.90 30.12 -14.92
CA ASP A 81 22.86 31.14 -14.52
C ASP A 81 23.68 30.62 -13.32
N GLN A 82 24.97 30.50 -13.51
CA GLN A 82 25.88 29.99 -12.47
C GLN A 82 25.93 30.89 -11.24
N SER A 83 25.70 32.21 -11.36
CA SER A 83 25.70 33.15 -10.23
C SER A 83 24.53 32.93 -9.27
N LEU A 84 23.45 32.30 -9.73
CA LEU A 84 22.25 31.96 -8.95
C LEU A 84 22.32 30.56 -8.32
N HIS A 85 23.42 29.83 -8.52
CA HIS A 85 23.58 28.45 -8.06
C HIS A 85 24.53 28.34 -6.86
N ASN A 86 24.00 28.19 -5.66
CA ASN A 86 24.77 27.79 -4.48
C ASN A 86 24.89 26.25 -4.44
N LYS A 87 26.00 25.74 -4.98
CA LYS A 87 26.28 24.29 -5.07
C LYS A 87 26.52 23.64 -3.72
N SER A 88 27.07 24.36 -2.75
CA SER A 88 27.38 23.83 -1.42
C SER A 88 26.09 23.51 -0.64
N ASP A 89 25.09 24.37 -0.72
CA ASP A 89 23.83 24.22 0.00
C ASP A 89 22.75 23.51 -0.83
N ASN A 90 23.03 23.20 -2.12
CA ASN A 90 22.07 22.66 -3.08
C ASN A 90 20.87 23.60 -3.26
N ILE A 91 21.14 24.88 -3.49
CA ILE A 91 20.13 25.92 -3.68
C ILE A 91 20.32 26.58 -5.05
N TYR A 92 19.19 26.85 -5.71
CA TYR A 92 19.17 27.64 -6.94
C TYR A 92 18.08 28.72 -6.86
N PHE A 93 18.30 29.88 -7.47
CA PHE A 93 17.36 30.97 -7.45
C PHE A 93 16.75 31.20 -8.84
N ILE A 94 15.43 31.41 -8.91
CA ILE A 94 14.70 31.79 -10.13
C ILE A 94 13.76 32.93 -9.77
N ASN A 95 13.91 34.08 -10.40
CA ASN A 95 13.03 35.26 -10.17
C ASN A 95 12.80 35.60 -8.71
N GLY A 96 13.87 35.55 -7.88
CA GLY A 96 13.79 35.78 -6.43
C GLY A 96 13.14 34.66 -5.63
N ASN A 97 12.76 33.57 -6.25
CA ASN A 97 12.33 32.34 -5.56
C ASN A 97 13.50 31.43 -5.28
N ARG A 98 13.44 30.72 -4.14
CA ARG A 98 14.47 29.79 -3.69
C ARG A 98 14.06 28.36 -4.00
N PHE A 99 14.84 27.65 -4.81
CA PHE A 99 14.78 26.20 -4.98
C PHE A 99 15.79 25.54 -4.04
N GLU A 100 15.34 24.60 -3.22
CA GLU A 100 16.21 23.80 -2.36
C GLU A 100 16.02 22.31 -2.61
N PHE A 101 17.14 21.58 -2.66
CA PHE A 101 17.16 20.15 -2.88
C PHE A 101 17.56 19.44 -1.59
N MET A 102 16.68 18.57 -1.08
CA MET A 102 16.79 18.00 0.25
C MET A 102 16.67 16.48 0.26
N GLY A 103 17.62 15.79 0.91
CA GLY A 103 17.47 14.38 1.28
C GLY A 103 16.84 14.27 2.66
N MET A 104 15.98 13.25 2.84
CA MET A 104 15.36 12.94 4.13
C MET A 104 16.25 12.07 5.03
N ASP A 105 17.43 11.69 4.56
CA ASP A 105 18.48 11.01 5.31
C ASP A 105 19.23 11.92 6.29
N ASP A 106 19.05 13.25 6.21
CA ASP A 106 19.62 14.22 7.14
C ASP A 106 18.60 14.62 8.23
N PRO A 107 18.78 14.16 9.50
CA PRO A 107 17.85 14.45 10.58
C PRO A 107 17.69 15.94 10.93
N GLN A 108 18.72 16.75 10.68
CA GLN A 108 18.67 18.19 10.98
C GLN A 108 17.79 18.93 9.96
N LYS A 109 17.78 18.48 8.71
CA LYS A 109 16.95 19.05 7.64
C LYS A 109 15.49 18.64 7.70
N LYS A 110 15.17 17.49 8.34
CA LYS A 110 13.77 17.03 8.55
C LYS A 110 12.90 18.07 9.27
N ARG A 111 13.48 18.90 10.13
CA ARG A 111 12.81 19.96 10.89
C ARG A 111 12.85 21.34 10.19
N GLY A 112 13.08 21.35 8.87
CA GLY A 112 13.32 22.54 8.08
C GLY A 112 12.20 23.59 8.09
N ALA A 113 12.52 24.77 7.51
CA ALA A 113 11.67 25.93 7.41
C ALA A 113 10.36 25.67 6.64
N LYS A 114 9.39 26.58 6.79
CA LYS A 114 8.17 26.62 5.97
C LYS A 114 8.55 26.74 4.48
N ARG A 115 7.81 26.06 3.64
CA ARG A 115 7.91 26.12 2.18
C ARG A 115 6.57 26.43 1.56
N HIS A 116 6.58 26.95 0.34
CA HIS A 116 5.36 27.25 -0.39
C HIS A 116 4.96 26.05 -1.24
N ILE A 117 5.90 25.49 -1.98
CA ILE A 117 5.67 24.38 -2.87
C ILE A 117 6.66 23.24 -2.54
N LEU A 118 6.14 22.03 -2.49
CA LEU A 118 6.90 20.81 -2.26
C LEU A 118 6.81 19.88 -3.47
N PHE A 119 7.90 19.25 -3.83
CA PHE A 119 7.92 18.10 -4.73
C PHE A 119 8.61 16.92 -4.05
N CYS A 120 7.86 15.86 -3.78
CA CYS A 120 8.38 14.58 -3.31
C CYS A 120 8.65 13.67 -4.50
N ASN A 121 9.93 13.52 -4.87
CA ASN A 121 10.37 12.63 -5.94
C ASN A 121 10.57 11.22 -5.43
N GLU A 122 10.02 10.23 -6.14
CA GLU A 122 9.96 8.81 -5.75
C GLU A 122 9.47 8.65 -4.32
N ALA A 123 8.28 9.19 -4.05
CA ALA A 123 7.72 9.30 -2.71
C ALA A 123 7.45 7.95 -2.04
N ASN A 124 7.38 6.85 -2.81
CA ASN A 124 7.32 5.49 -2.28
C ASN A 124 8.60 5.07 -1.52
N GLU A 125 9.71 5.79 -1.69
CA GLU A 125 10.91 5.57 -0.89
C GLU A 125 10.85 6.25 0.50
N LEU A 126 9.94 7.22 0.71
CA LEU A 126 9.82 8.00 1.94
C LEU A 126 9.08 7.24 3.04
N ALA A 127 9.48 7.44 4.29
CA ALA A 127 8.66 7.04 5.43
C ALA A 127 7.42 7.95 5.54
N LYS A 128 6.29 7.40 6.02
CA LYS A 128 5.05 8.16 6.22
C LYS A 128 5.26 9.37 7.13
N GLU A 129 6.01 9.20 8.21
CA GLU A 129 6.34 10.24 9.19
C GLU A 129 7.13 11.39 8.55
N ASP A 130 8.07 11.06 7.66
CA ASP A 130 8.87 12.07 6.94
C ASP A 130 7.98 12.88 6.00
N PHE A 131 7.09 12.23 5.27
CA PHE A 131 6.11 12.92 4.41
C PHE A 131 5.19 13.83 5.23
N LEU A 132 4.65 13.36 6.35
CA LEU A 132 3.78 14.15 7.23
C LEU A 132 4.49 15.42 7.71
N GLN A 133 5.78 15.33 8.10
CA GLN A 133 6.58 16.48 8.50
C GLN A 133 6.77 17.50 7.36
N LEU A 134 6.93 17.02 6.13
CA LEU A 134 7.03 17.87 4.94
C LEU A 134 5.69 18.55 4.62
N GLU A 135 4.60 17.79 4.64
CA GLU A 135 3.24 18.27 4.35
C GLU A 135 2.83 19.37 5.31
N LEU A 136 2.96 19.18 6.63
CA LEU A 136 2.59 20.16 7.67
C LEU A 136 3.32 21.51 7.54
N ARG A 137 4.43 21.55 6.80
CA ARG A 137 5.23 22.77 6.57
C ARG A 137 5.10 23.33 5.17
N THR A 138 4.22 22.77 4.36
CA THR A 138 3.95 23.23 2.98
C THR A 138 2.65 24.02 2.95
N THR A 139 2.70 25.24 2.43
CA THR A 139 1.57 26.18 2.55
C THR A 139 0.69 26.31 1.30
N GLU A 140 1.16 25.88 0.13
CA GLU A 140 0.41 26.08 -1.13
C GLU A 140 0.11 24.74 -1.84
N GLN A 141 1.13 24.07 -2.39
CA GLN A 141 0.91 22.89 -3.21
C GLN A 141 2.01 21.84 -3.04
N ILE A 142 1.61 20.58 -3.11
CA ILE A 142 2.49 19.42 -3.04
C ILE A 142 2.34 18.61 -4.32
N PHE A 143 3.46 18.39 -4.99
CA PHE A 143 3.58 17.44 -6.09
C PHE A 143 4.26 16.17 -5.60
N ILE A 144 3.79 15.03 -6.08
CA ILE A 144 4.32 13.72 -5.72
C ILE A 144 4.48 12.92 -7.00
N ASP A 145 5.61 12.25 -7.18
CA ASP A 145 5.74 11.21 -8.19
C ASP A 145 6.24 9.90 -7.58
N PHE A 146 5.85 8.79 -8.18
CA PHE A 146 6.36 7.47 -7.85
C PHE A 146 6.02 6.42 -8.91
N ASN A 147 6.78 5.32 -8.90
CA ASN A 147 6.42 4.09 -9.60
C ASN A 147 5.67 3.18 -8.64
N PRO A 148 4.55 2.55 -9.04
CA PRO A 148 3.70 1.75 -8.15
C PRO A 148 4.27 0.33 -7.93
N SER A 149 5.53 0.26 -7.47
CA SER A 149 6.27 -0.99 -7.25
C SER A 149 5.83 -1.76 -6.01
N ASP A 150 5.17 -1.07 -5.08
CA ASP A 150 4.74 -1.63 -3.82
C ASP A 150 3.26 -2.01 -3.89
N GLU A 151 2.93 -3.22 -3.43
CA GLU A 151 1.55 -3.67 -3.36
C GLU A 151 0.77 -2.95 -2.26
N TYR A 152 1.42 -2.67 -1.15
CA TYR A 152 0.92 -1.90 -0.03
C TYR A 152 1.83 -0.72 0.25
N HIS A 153 1.26 0.50 0.30
CA HIS A 153 1.99 1.70 0.65
C HIS A 153 1.03 2.77 1.19
N TRP A 154 1.45 3.55 2.19
CA TRP A 154 0.67 4.63 2.79
C TRP A 154 0.17 5.67 1.77
N LEU A 155 0.86 5.85 0.64
CA LEU A 155 0.41 6.74 -0.45
C LEU A 155 -0.98 6.35 -0.97
N TYR A 156 -1.27 5.05 -1.11
CA TYR A 156 -2.54 4.57 -1.65
C TYR A 156 -3.71 4.82 -0.70
N GLU A 157 -3.48 4.73 0.59
CA GLU A 157 -4.53 4.80 1.60
C GLU A 157 -4.73 6.20 2.16
N ASP A 158 -3.63 6.94 2.38
CA ASP A 158 -3.70 8.22 3.09
C ASP A 158 -3.64 9.44 2.16
N VAL A 159 -3.00 9.33 0.99
CA VAL A 159 -2.72 10.49 0.13
C VAL A 159 -3.55 10.49 -1.13
N ILE A 160 -3.57 9.41 -1.91
CA ILE A 160 -4.30 9.34 -3.18
C ILE A 160 -5.80 9.65 -3.02
N PRO A 161 -6.52 9.20 -1.97
CA PRO A 161 -7.95 9.48 -1.83
C PRO A 161 -8.31 10.97 -1.70
N ARG A 162 -7.34 11.81 -1.32
CA ARG A 162 -7.52 13.27 -1.13
C ARG A 162 -6.72 14.13 -2.10
N ALA A 163 -6.16 13.53 -3.15
CA ALA A 163 -5.27 14.19 -4.10
C ALA A 163 -5.86 14.22 -5.51
N HIS A 164 -5.43 15.18 -6.30
CA HIS A 164 -5.59 15.11 -7.75
C HIS A 164 -4.67 14.02 -8.31
N PHE A 165 -5.24 12.96 -8.85
CA PHE A 165 -4.51 11.76 -9.27
C PHE A 165 -4.27 11.74 -10.78
N ILE A 166 -3.01 11.65 -11.19
CA ILE A 166 -2.57 11.55 -12.57
C ILE A 166 -1.87 10.22 -12.78
N LYS A 167 -2.44 9.34 -13.61
CA LYS A 167 -1.78 8.10 -14.05
C LYS A 167 -1.09 8.33 -15.38
N SER A 168 0.12 7.78 -15.54
CA SER A 168 0.91 7.89 -16.76
C SER A 168 1.69 6.63 -17.11
N THR A 169 1.97 6.47 -18.40
CA THR A 169 2.77 5.38 -18.95
C THR A 169 3.85 5.93 -19.87
N TYR A 170 4.80 5.11 -20.31
CA TYR A 170 5.79 5.49 -21.31
C TYR A 170 5.17 6.12 -22.58
N ARG A 171 3.92 5.77 -22.94
CA ARG A 171 3.18 6.31 -24.09
C ARG A 171 2.83 7.79 -23.95
N ASN A 172 2.84 8.31 -22.74
CA ASN A 172 2.61 9.74 -22.48
C ASN A 172 3.86 10.60 -22.71
N ASN A 173 5.02 9.98 -22.94
CA ASN A 173 6.27 10.66 -23.18
C ASN A 173 6.64 10.62 -24.68
N PRO A 174 6.42 11.69 -25.45
CA PRO A 174 6.70 11.74 -26.88
C PRO A 174 8.20 11.81 -27.22
N PHE A 175 9.06 11.96 -26.20
CA PHE A 175 10.52 12.16 -26.39
C PHE A 175 11.31 10.86 -26.23
N LEU A 176 10.65 9.71 -26.11
CA LEU A 176 11.33 8.42 -25.97
C LEU A 176 11.86 7.93 -27.33
N ASP A 177 13.08 7.42 -27.29
CA ASP A 177 13.64 6.69 -28.42
C ASP A 177 12.98 5.30 -28.58
N ALA A 178 13.00 4.80 -29.82
CA ALA A 178 12.37 3.53 -30.20
C ALA A 178 12.96 2.33 -29.42
N LEU A 179 14.26 2.34 -29.10
CA LEU A 179 14.91 1.27 -28.37
C LEU A 179 14.40 1.18 -26.91
N THR A 180 14.23 2.33 -26.26
CA THR A 180 13.66 2.42 -24.92
C THR A 180 12.23 1.89 -24.90
N ILE A 181 11.40 2.26 -25.88
CA ILE A 181 10.03 1.74 -26.04
C ILE A 181 10.05 0.21 -26.20
N GLN A 182 10.89 -0.30 -27.10
CA GLN A 182 11.01 -1.76 -27.33
C GLN A 182 11.42 -2.51 -26.06
N ARG A 183 12.37 -1.97 -25.28
CA ARG A 183 12.78 -2.59 -24.00
C ARG A 183 11.66 -2.64 -22.98
N ILE A 184 10.85 -1.58 -22.87
CA ILE A 184 9.69 -1.56 -21.98
C ILE A 184 8.65 -2.57 -22.47
N GLU A 185 8.34 -2.60 -23.78
CA GLU A 185 7.32 -3.51 -24.33
C GLU A 185 7.73 -4.99 -24.24
N ARG A 186 9.03 -5.30 -24.31
CA ARG A 186 9.54 -6.66 -24.10
C ARG A 186 9.14 -7.24 -22.74
N LEU A 187 8.96 -6.40 -21.71
CA LEU A 187 8.53 -6.84 -20.38
C LEU A 187 7.19 -7.58 -20.41
N LYS A 188 6.32 -7.34 -21.40
CA LYS A 188 5.06 -8.07 -21.57
C LYS A 188 5.28 -9.59 -21.58
N GLU A 189 6.32 -10.02 -22.24
CA GLU A 189 6.64 -11.44 -22.47
C GLU A 189 7.60 -11.99 -21.42
N THR A 190 8.60 -11.16 -21.03
CA THR A 190 9.69 -11.62 -20.17
C THR A 190 9.41 -11.47 -18.68
N ASP A 191 8.63 -10.46 -18.29
CA ASP A 191 8.27 -10.18 -16.90
C ASP A 191 6.93 -9.42 -16.82
N PRO A 192 5.78 -10.13 -16.86
CA PRO A 192 4.47 -9.51 -16.81
C PRO A 192 4.23 -8.65 -15.55
N GLN A 193 4.89 -8.94 -14.44
CA GLN A 193 4.79 -8.15 -13.20
C GLN A 193 5.52 -6.82 -13.33
N ALA A 194 6.75 -6.85 -13.84
CA ALA A 194 7.50 -5.64 -14.18
C ALA A 194 6.78 -4.83 -15.26
N TRP A 195 6.13 -5.47 -16.23
CA TRP A 195 5.28 -4.81 -17.22
C TRP A 195 4.12 -4.05 -16.59
N GLN A 196 3.41 -4.67 -15.64
CA GLN A 196 2.31 -4.02 -14.93
C GLN A 196 2.77 -2.72 -14.24
N VAL A 197 3.89 -2.79 -13.53
CA VAL A 197 4.45 -1.64 -12.79
C VAL A 197 5.09 -0.62 -13.71
N TYR A 198 6.08 -1.05 -14.49
CA TYR A 198 6.95 -0.12 -15.24
C TYR A 198 6.41 0.22 -16.62
N GLY A 199 5.63 -0.66 -17.24
CA GLY A 199 4.97 -0.41 -18.51
C GLY A 199 3.62 0.30 -18.35
N LEU A 200 2.72 -0.28 -17.56
CA LEU A 200 1.35 0.21 -17.42
C LEU A 200 1.17 1.23 -16.28
N GLY A 201 2.15 1.39 -15.40
CA GLY A 201 2.04 2.25 -14.22
C GLY A 201 0.96 1.81 -13.26
N GLU A 202 0.70 0.51 -13.20
CA GLU A 202 -0.28 -0.11 -12.33
C GLU A 202 0.38 -0.68 -11.07
N ARG A 203 -0.40 -0.72 -9.99
CA ARG A 203 0.05 -1.24 -8.71
C ARG A 203 0.53 -2.69 -8.86
N ALA A 204 1.69 -3.00 -8.30
CA ALA A 204 2.20 -4.36 -8.29
C ALA A 204 1.23 -5.31 -7.58
N ILE A 205 0.96 -6.46 -8.18
CA ILE A 205 0.30 -7.58 -7.52
C ILE A 205 1.37 -8.64 -7.31
N SER A 206 1.73 -8.91 -6.06
CA SER A 206 2.77 -9.89 -5.75
C SER A 206 2.29 -11.30 -6.09
N ARG A 207 3.06 -12.03 -6.91
CA ARG A 207 2.86 -13.47 -7.11
C ARG A 207 3.24 -14.31 -5.89
N ASP A 208 3.89 -13.68 -4.92
CA ASP A 208 4.31 -14.32 -3.68
C ASP A 208 3.22 -14.31 -2.62
N ASN A 209 2.10 -13.62 -2.86
CA ASN A 209 0.97 -13.62 -1.96
C ASN A 209 0.43 -15.04 -1.77
N VAL A 210 0.18 -15.38 -0.51
CA VAL A 210 -0.39 -16.68 -0.16
C VAL A 210 -1.80 -16.80 -0.72
N PHE A 211 -2.60 -15.70 -0.69
CA PHE A 211 -3.98 -15.68 -1.14
C PHE A 211 -4.21 -14.67 -2.28
N THR A 212 -5.17 -15.00 -3.15
CA THR A 212 -5.82 -14.08 -4.07
C THR A 212 -7.24 -13.84 -3.59
N PHE A 213 -7.72 -12.61 -3.62
CA PHE A 213 -9.06 -12.23 -3.19
C PHE A 213 -9.55 -11.01 -3.96
N ASP A 214 -10.84 -10.75 -3.93
CA ASP A 214 -11.44 -9.48 -4.34
C ASP A 214 -12.25 -8.85 -3.20
N GLU A 215 -12.48 -7.56 -3.29
CA GLU A 215 -13.28 -6.80 -2.33
C GLU A 215 -14.72 -6.76 -2.84
N ARG A 216 -15.63 -7.37 -2.08
CA ARG A 216 -17.03 -7.52 -2.50
C ARG A 216 -17.97 -7.64 -1.30
N ASP A 217 -19.10 -6.95 -1.38
CA ASP A 217 -20.19 -7.05 -0.39
C ASP A 217 -20.73 -8.48 -0.28
N ILE A 218 -21.13 -8.86 0.93
CA ILE A 218 -21.75 -10.16 1.19
C ILE A 218 -23.14 -10.18 0.55
N PRO A 219 -23.42 -11.09 -0.38
CA PRO A 219 -24.75 -11.20 -0.99
C PRO A 219 -25.79 -11.70 0.02
N LYS A 220 -27.05 -11.31 -0.18
CA LYS A 220 -28.16 -11.68 0.73
C LYS A 220 -28.38 -13.18 0.83
N GLU A 221 -28.01 -13.90 -0.21
CA GLU A 221 -28.18 -15.36 -0.32
C GLU A 221 -27.06 -16.14 0.37
N ALA A 222 -25.94 -15.51 0.68
CA ALA A 222 -24.85 -16.14 1.42
C ALA A 222 -25.29 -16.46 2.86
N LYS A 223 -24.87 -17.63 3.34
CA LYS A 223 -25.19 -18.10 4.70
C LYS A 223 -23.95 -18.04 5.57
N LEU A 224 -24.12 -17.66 6.83
CA LEU A 224 -23.04 -17.72 7.81
C LEU A 224 -22.57 -19.17 7.95
N MET A 225 -21.32 -19.42 7.55
CA MET A 225 -20.70 -20.74 7.60
C MET A 225 -20.12 -21.02 8.99
N SER A 226 -19.34 -20.08 9.51
CA SER A 226 -18.64 -20.18 10.80
C SER A 226 -18.06 -18.83 11.19
N MET A 227 -17.55 -18.75 12.42
CA MET A 227 -16.83 -17.60 12.95
C MET A 227 -15.49 -18.05 13.52
N GLY A 228 -14.49 -17.17 13.45
CA GLY A 228 -13.17 -17.44 13.98
C GLY A 228 -12.60 -16.29 14.78
N MET A 229 -11.77 -16.63 15.77
CA MET A 229 -11.12 -15.65 16.64
C MET A 229 -9.67 -16.03 16.86
N ASP A 230 -8.78 -15.07 16.69
CA ASP A 230 -7.40 -15.13 17.13
C ASP A 230 -7.22 -14.17 18.30
N PHE A 231 -6.66 -14.69 19.41
CA PHE A 231 -6.49 -13.92 20.64
C PHE A 231 -5.16 -13.16 20.58
N GLY A 232 -5.19 -11.87 20.83
CA GLY A 232 -4.05 -11.02 21.07
C GLY A 232 -4.28 -10.13 22.28
N PHE A 233 -3.22 -9.46 22.75
CA PHE A 233 -3.34 -8.51 23.86
C PHE A 233 -2.47 -7.27 23.59
N THR A 234 -1.27 -7.17 24.14
CA THR A 234 -0.49 -5.91 24.15
C THR A 234 0.04 -5.52 22.77
N ASN A 235 0.73 -6.43 22.09
CA ASN A 235 1.38 -6.15 20.79
C ASN A 235 0.56 -6.67 19.62
N ASP A 236 -0.17 -7.75 19.83
CA ASP A 236 -0.96 -8.43 18.82
C ASP A 236 -2.44 -8.10 19.02
N PRO A 237 -3.19 -7.79 17.97
CA PRO A 237 -4.62 -7.53 18.07
C PRO A 237 -5.41 -8.83 18.32
N THR A 238 -6.47 -8.74 19.09
CA THR A 238 -7.55 -9.73 18.99
C THR A 238 -8.28 -9.52 17.69
N ALA A 239 -8.34 -10.55 16.84
CA ALA A 239 -9.04 -10.56 15.57
C ALA A 239 -10.26 -11.49 15.64
N PHE A 240 -11.44 -11.01 15.23
CA PHE A 240 -12.67 -11.79 15.12
C PHE A 240 -13.30 -11.58 13.76
N VAL A 241 -13.62 -12.69 13.10
CA VAL A 241 -14.17 -12.68 11.73
C VAL A 241 -15.42 -13.56 11.61
N GLU A 242 -16.31 -13.17 10.73
CA GLU A 242 -17.42 -13.98 10.21
C GLU A 242 -17.05 -14.50 8.83
N VAL A 243 -17.33 -15.77 8.55
CA VAL A 243 -17.17 -16.38 7.24
C VAL A 243 -18.54 -16.78 6.72
N TRP A 244 -18.90 -16.22 5.57
CA TRP A 244 -20.14 -16.47 4.85
C TRP A 244 -19.86 -17.28 3.59
N GLN A 245 -20.81 -18.13 3.16
CA GLN A 245 -20.61 -19.03 2.01
C GLN A 245 -21.82 -19.08 1.10
N GLN A 246 -21.53 -19.14 -0.21
CA GLN A 246 -22.50 -19.50 -1.25
C GLN A 246 -21.78 -20.32 -2.34
N GLY A 247 -22.03 -21.62 -2.38
CA GLY A 247 -21.30 -22.53 -3.26
C GLY A 247 -19.81 -22.59 -2.92
N ASP A 248 -18.95 -22.34 -3.92
CA ASP A 248 -17.49 -22.30 -3.77
C ASP A 248 -16.96 -20.89 -3.40
N ASP A 249 -17.85 -19.90 -3.31
CA ASP A 249 -17.50 -18.55 -2.93
C ASP A 249 -17.63 -18.38 -1.43
N VAL A 250 -16.62 -17.75 -0.78
CA VAL A 250 -16.64 -17.38 0.62
C VAL A 250 -16.38 -15.88 0.78
N TRP A 251 -17.15 -15.25 1.66
CA TRP A 251 -16.96 -13.85 2.07
C TRP A 251 -16.48 -13.82 3.51
N ILE A 252 -15.42 -13.08 3.76
CA ILE A 252 -14.85 -12.91 5.09
C ILE A 252 -15.08 -11.45 5.51
N LYS A 253 -15.67 -11.30 6.70
CA LYS A 253 -15.97 -10.00 7.31
C LYS A 253 -15.25 -9.88 8.65
N GLU A 254 -14.36 -8.89 8.75
CA GLU A 254 -13.75 -8.50 10.01
C GLU A 254 -14.75 -7.80 10.90
N ARG A 255 -14.86 -8.24 12.15
CA ARG A 255 -15.79 -7.68 13.15
C ARG A 255 -15.05 -7.03 14.32
N ILE A 256 -13.91 -7.57 14.71
CA ILE A 256 -13.02 -7.02 15.73
C ILE A 256 -11.58 -7.15 15.22
N TYR A 257 -10.81 -6.07 15.37
CA TYR A 257 -9.37 -6.05 15.18
C TYR A 257 -8.78 -4.98 16.09
N ARG A 258 -8.43 -5.35 17.33
CA ARG A 258 -8.01 -4.38 18.35
C ARG A 258 -7.09 -5.01 19.38
N THR A 259 -6.06 -4.25 19.82
CA THR A 259 -5.18 -4.59 20.95
C THR A 259 -5.82 -4.25 22.29
N ASP A 260 -5.20 -4.67 23.38
CA ASP A 260 -5.54 -4.37 24.77
C ASP A 260 -6.99 -4.78 25.18
N MET A 261 -7.52 -5.86 24.58
CA MET A 261 -8.81 -6.43 24.94
C MET A 261 -8.67 -7.54 25.95
N THR A 262 -9.31 -7.37 27.11
CA THR A 262 -9.51 -8.48 28.05
C THR A 262 -10.64 -9.42 27.55
N ASN A 263 -10.71 -10.64 28.09
CA ASN A 263 -11.80 -11.57 27.73
C ASN A 263 -13.18 -11.01 28.08
N GLN A 264 -13.28 -10.13 29.08
CA GLN A 264 -14.52 -9.42 29.40
C GLN A 264 -14.88 -8.39 28.33
N ASP A 265 -13.88 -7.67 27.78
CA ASP A 265 -14.10 -6.73 26.69
C ASP A 265 -14.53 -7.47 25.42
N ILE A 266 -13.89 -8.60 25.10
CA ILE A 266 -14.28 -9.48 23.99
C ILE A 266 -15.73 -9.93 24.16
N GLY A 267 -16.11 -10.45 25.34
CA GLY A 267 -17.48 -10.89 25.62
C GLY A 267 -18.51 -9.78 25.50
N ARG A 268 -18.16 -8.54 25.90
CA ARG A 268 -19.00 -7.34 25.74
C ARG A 268 -19.16 -6.97 24.28
N GLU A 269 -18.07 -7.01 23.51
CA GLU A 269 -18.07 -6.65 22.09
C GLU A 269 -18.88 -7.65 21.26
N LEU A 270 -18.75 -8.95 21.52
CA LEU A 270 -19.57 -9.98 20.87
C LEU A 270 -21.09 -9.73 21.10
N LYS A 271 -21.45 -9.24 22.29
CA LYS A 271 -22.85 -8.85 22.60
C LYS A 271 -23.27 -7.61 21.81
N ASN A 272 -22.40 -6.59 21.71
CA ASN A 272 -22.67 -5.36 20.95
C ASN A 272 -22.86 -5.65 19.46
N LEU A 273 -22.12 -6.60 18.94
CA LEU A 273 -22.20 -7.08 17.56
C LEU A 273 -23.42 -7.97 17.28
N ASN A 274 -24.24 -8.25 18.31
CA ASN A 274 -25.42 -9.12 18.24
C ASN A 274 -25.10 -10.56 17.79
N ILE A 275 -23.94 -11.09 18.17
CA ILE A 275 -23.59 -12.48 17.86
C ILE A 275 -24.52 -13.43 18.61
N ASP A 276 -25.10 -14.41 17.89
CA ASP A 276 -25.95 -15.43 18.54
C ASP A 276 -25.08 -16.35 19.39
N ARG A 277 -25.46 -16.53 20.66
CA ARG A 277 -24.73 -17.39 21.59
C ARG A 277 -24.73 -18.87 21.22
N ARG A 278 -25.57 -19.28 20.28
CA ARG A 278 -25.64 -20.65 19.75
C ARG A 278 -24.61 -20.87 18.63
N ASP A 279 -24.20 -19.80 17.97
CA ASP A 279 -23.24 -19.90 16.89
C ASP A 279 -21.84 -20.23 17.39
N ILE A 280 -21.13 -21.08 16.66
CA ILE A 280 -19.82 -21.56 17.05
C ILE A 280 -18.75 -20.57 16.61
N ILE A 281 -17.91 -20.15 17.58
CA ILE A 281 -16.69 -19.38 17.35
C ILE A 281 -15.49 -20.30 17.53
N TYR A 282 -14.72 -20.54 16.48
CA TYR A 282 -13.48 -21.32 16.57
C TYR A 282 -12.30 -20.42 16.91
N CYS A 283 -11.57 -20.76 17.98
CA CYS A 283 -10.48 -19.95 18.50
C CYS A 283 -9.17 -20.70 18.51
N ASP A 284 -8.05 -19.96 18.62
CA ASP A 284 -6.75 -20.59 18.82
C ASP A 284 -6.77 -21.57 20.02
N SER A 285 -6.45 -22.82 19.74
CA SER A 285 -6.37 -23.87 20.78
C SER A 285 -5.20 -23.71 21.75
N ALA A 286 -4.24 -22.81 21.47
CA ALA A 286 -3.15 -22.46 22.38
C ALA A 286 -3.62 -21.59 23.56
N GLU A 287 -4.83 -21.03 23.50
CA GLU A 287 -5.41 -20.13 24.50
C GLU A 287 -6.59 -20.78 25.29
N PRO A 288 -6.37 -21.94 25.97
CA PRO A 288 -7.45 -22.67 26.63
C PRO A 288 -8.13 -21.87 27.76
N LYS A 289 -7.36 -20.97 28.41
CA LYS A 289 -7.87 -20.11 29.49
C LYS A 289 -8.89 -19.09 28.93
N SER A 290 -8.56 -18.42 27.86
CA SER A 290 -9.44 -17.43 27.21
C SER A 290 -10.71 -18.10 26.67
N ILE A 291 -10.57 -19.30 26.09
CA ILE A 291 -11.70 -20.11 25.63
C ILE A 291 -12.63 -20.43 26.79
N GLU A 292 -12.10 -20.91 27.93
CA GLU A 292 -12.91 -21.29 29.09
C GLU A 292 -13.59 -20.08 29.74
N GLU A 293 -12.92 -18.93 29.83
CA GLU A 293 -13.53 -17.71 30.37
C GLU A 293 -14.72 -17.25 29.52
N LEU A 294 -14.59 -17.23 28.18
CA LEU A 294 -15.69 -16.89 27.28
C LEU A 294 -16.84 -17.89 27.35
N ARG A 295 -16.56 -19.18 27.53
CA ARG A 295 -17.57 -20.22 27.75
C ARG A 295 -18.38 -19.96 29.03
N ARG A 296 -17.71 -19.58 30.12
CA ARG A 296 -18.38 -19.22 31.39
C ARG A 296 -19.25 -17.98 31.27
N MET A 297 -18.94 -17.08 30.33
CA MET A 297 -19.78 -15.95 29.95
C MET A 297 -20.99 -16.36 29.08
N GLY A 298 -21.08 -17.65 28.69
CA GLY A 298 -22.16 -18.21 27.88
C GLY A 298 -21.96 -18.15 26.38
N TRP A 299 -20.72 -17.94 25.90
CA TRP A 299 -20.39 -17.96 24.48
C TRP A 299 -20.05 -19.38 24.00
N ASN A 300 -20.50 -19.78 22.81
CA ASN A 300 -20.20 -21.09 22.23
C ASN A 300 -18.82 -21.08 21.52
N VAL A 301 -17.79 -20.95 22.31
CA VAL A 301 -16.40 -20.88 21.84
C VAL A 301 -15.79 -22.28 21.85
N ARG A 302 -15.09 -22.66 20.78
CA ARG A 302 -14.44 -23.97 20.63
C ARG A 302 -12.98 -23.82 20.19
N PRO A 303 -12.06 -24.66 20.69
CA PRO A 303 -10.71 -24.68 20.16
C PRO A 303 -10.74 -25.11 18.70
N ALA A 304 -9.95 -24.42 17.87
CA ALA A 304 -9.73 -24.82 16.49
C ALA A 304 -8.94 -26.13 16.42
N ASP A 305 -9.25 -26.93 15.41
CA ASP A 305 -8.50 -28.16 15.16
C ASP A 305 -7.07 -27.80 14.67
N LYS A 306 -6.06 -28.19 15.45
CA LYS A 306 -4.64 -28.06 15.10
C LYS A 306 -4.02 -29.44 14.92
N GLY A 307 -3.64 -29.79 13.69
CA GLY A 307 -2.80 -30.94 13.38
C GLY A 307 -1.36 -30.51 13.09
N LYS A 308 -0.45 -31.48 12.95
CA LYS A 308 0.90 -31.26 12.42
C LYS A 308 0.76 -30.59 11.03
N ASP A 309 1.46 -29.51 10.76
CA ASP A 309 1.34 -28.69 9.54
C ASP A 309 -0.03 -27.98 9.30
N SER A 310 -0.80 -27.72 10.37
CA SER A 310 -2.15 -27.16 10.29
C SER A 310 -2.21 -25.78 9.58
N VAL A 311 -1.12 -25.00 9.61
CA VAL A 311 -1.05 -23.70 8.91
C VAL A 311 -1.12 -23.91 7.40
N ASN A 312 -0.23 -24.75 6.86
CA ASN A 312 -0.22 -25.03 5.40
C ASN A 312 -1.49 -25.77 4.95
N ALA A 313 -1.96 -26.76 5.74
CA ALA A 313 -3.20 -27.44 5.43
C ALA A 313 -4.41 -26.49 5.42
N GLY A 314 -4.49 -25.59 6.37
CA GLY A 314 -5.53 -24.54 6.42
C GLY A 314 -5.44 -23.57 5.24
N ILE A 315 -4.24 -23.13 4.87
CA ILE A 315 -4.00 -22.29 3.69
C ILE A 315 -4.46 -23.01 2.42
N GLN A 316 -4.08 -24.30 2.24
CA GLN A 316 -4.50 -25.06 1.06
C GLN A 316 -6.02 -25.23 1.02
N LEU A 317 -6.67 -25.50 2.14
CA LEU A 317 -8.13 -25.57 2.21
C LEU A 317 -8.78 -24.23 1.85
N MET A 318 -8.32 -23.12 2.41
CA MET A 318 -8.84 -21.78 2.06
C MET A 318 -8.71 -21.49 0.57
N LYS A 319 -7.63 -21.91 -0.07
CA LYS A 319 -7.40 -21.76 -1.52
C LYS A 319 -8.34 -22.55 -2.39
N THR A 320 -9.08 -23.52 -1.87
CA THR A 320 -10.12 -24.23 -2.65
C THR A 320 -11.35 -23.38 -2.86
N PHE A 321 -11.52 -22.31 -2.11
CA PHE A 321 -12.61 -21.35 -2.25
C PHE A 321 -12.19 -20.13 -3.04
N LYS A 322 -13.15 -19.45 -3.67
CA LYS A 322 -12.99 -18.08 -4.14
C LYS A 322 -13.21 -17.15 -2.96
N ILE A 323 -12.16 -16.46 -2.57
CA ILE A 323 -12.17 -15.61 -1.39
C ILE A 323 -12.59 -14.19 -1.78
N HIS A 324 -13.63 -13.70 -1.15
CA HIS A 324 -14.08 -12.31 -1.17
C HIS A 324 -13.95 -11.72 0.22
N VAL A 325 -13.58 -10.45 0.30
CA VAL A 325 -13.48 -9.74 1.58
C VAL A 325 -14.46 -8.57 1.55
N GLU A 326 -15.24 -8.45 2.60
CA GLU A 326 -16.17 -7.34 2.74
C GLU A 326 -15.38 -6.03 2.87
N PRO A 327 -15.70 -4.96 2.08
CA PRO A 327 -14.83 -3.77 1.93
C PRO A 327 -14.50 -3.02 3.22
N SER A 328 -15.35 -3.09 4.26
CA SER A 328 -15.05 -2.47 5.55
C SER A 328 -14.00 -3.22 6.38
N SER A 329 -13.59 -4.42 5.96
CA SER A 329 -12.61 -5.29 6.64
C SER A 329 -11.17 -4.85 6.37
N THR A 330 -10.84 -3.62 6.70
CA THR A 330 -9.60 -2.93 6.27
C THR A 330 -8.33 -3.61 6.77
N ASN A 331 -8.33 -4.15 8.00
CA ASN A 331 -7.15 -4.84 8.54
C ASN A 331 -6.95 -6.21 7.90
N LEU A 332 -8.02 -6.98 7.70
CA LEU A 332 -7.96 -8.26 6.98
C LEU A 332 -7.47 -8.06 5.54
N ILE A 333 -7.96 -7.03 4.83
CA ILE A 333 -7.49 -6.66 3.48
C ILE A 333 -5.99 -6.36 3.51
N LYS A 334 -5.54 -5.59 4.51
CA LYS A 334 -4.13 -5.28 4.72
C LYS A 334 -3.29 -6.54 4.97
N GLU A 335 -3.76 -7.43 5.83
CA GLU A 335 -3.09 -8.69 6.12
C GLU A 335 -2.97 -9.55 4.85
N LEU A 336 -4.07 -9.82 4.14
CA LEU A 336 -4.08 -10.65 2.94
C LEU A 336 -3.15 -10.14 1.84
N ARG A 337 -3.02 -8.82 1.71
CA ARG A 337 -2.10 -8.18 0.76
C ARG A 337 -0.63 -8.32 1.17
N ASN A 338 -0.34 -8.50 2.45
CA ASN A 338 1.03 -8.59 2.98
C ASN A 338 1.43 -10.02 3.37
N TYR A 339 0.50 -10.97 3.40
CA TYR A 339 0.77 -12.35 3.75
C TYR A 339 1.40 -13.10 2.58
N LYS A 340 2.72 -13.25 2.63
CA LYS A 340 3.55 -13.75 1.54
C LYS A 340 4.29 -15.02 1.95
N TRP A 341 4.68 -15.80 0.96
CA TRP A 341 5.61 -16.90 1.16
C TRP A 341 7.00 -16.35 1.50
N THR A 342 7.68 -16.92 2.50
CA THR A 342 9.10 -16.62 2.77
C THR A 342 9.95 -17.18 1.64
N LYS A 343 11.07 -16.48 1.35
CA LYS A 343 12.03 -16.90 0.31
C LYS A 343 13.35 -17.27 0.94
N ASP A 344 14.05 -18.22 0.28
CA ASP A 344 15.44 -18.50 0.57
C ASP A 344 16.37 -17.40 0.01
N LYS A 345 17.69 -17.57 0.21
CA LYS A 345 18.71 -16.64 -0.27
C LYS A 345 18.75 -16.54 -1.80
N ASP A 346 18.23 -17.53 -2.50
CA ASP A 346 18.18 -17.60 -3.96
C ASP A 346 16.83 -17.12 -4.52
N GLY A 347 15.92 -16.59 -3.67
CA GLY A 347 14.62 -16.05 -4.05
C GLY A 347 13.54 -17.11 -4.29
N ARG A 348 13.74 -18.38 -3.90
CA ARG A 348 12.77 -19.47 -4.04
C ARG A 348 11.83 -19.50 -2.83
N ASN A 349 10.54 -19.73 -3.08
CA ASN A 349 9.54 -19.84 -2.01
C ASN A 349 9.78 -21.08 -1.15
N LEU A 350 9.81 -20.88 0.17
CA LEU A 350 10.04 -21.94 1.17
C LEU A 350 8.77 -22.67 1.60
N ASN A 351 7.62 -22.44 0.97
CA ASN A 351 6.30 -22.94 1.41
C ASN A 351 5.99 -22.68 2.89
N LYS A 352 6.59 -21.66 3.45
CA LYS A 352 6.32 -21.15 4.79
C LYS A 352 5.89 -19.70 4.67
N PRO A 353 4.72 -19.31 5.16
CA PRO A 353 4.30 -17.91 5.11
C PRO A 353 5.16 -17.06 6.08
N VAL A 354 5.14 -15.74 5.89
CA VAL A 354 5.73 -14.81 6.85
C VAL A 354 4.98 -14.91 8.19
N ASP A 355 5.69 -14.72 9.28
CA ASP A 355 5.14 -14.74 10.65
C ASP A 355 4.77 -13.30 11.08
N ALA A 356 3.97 -12.63 10.23
CA ALA A 356 3.46 -11.29 10.45
C ALA A 356 2.21 -11.09 9.59
N PHE A 357 1.35 -10.14 9.97
CA PHE A 357 0.11 -9.86 9.24
C PHE A 357 -0.80 -11.08 9.10
N ASN A 358 -1.04 -11.80 10.20
CA ASN A 358 -1.70 -13.11 10.15
C ASN A 358 -2.88 -13.26 11.14
N HIS A 359 -3.21 -12.27 11.96
CA HIS A 359 -4.22 -12.40 13.02
C HIS A 359 -5.64 -12.64 12.48
N ALA A 360 -6.13 -11.78 11.58
CA ALA A 360 -7.44 -11.96 10.95
C ALA A 360 -7.42 -13.13 9.95
N ILE A 361 -6.28 -13.39 9.30
CA ILE A 361 -6.07 -14.57 8.45
C ILE A 361 -6.14 -15.84 9.28
N ASP A 362 -5.50 -15.90 10.46
CA ASP A 362 -5.52 -17.05 11.34
C ASP A 362 -6.92 -17.28 11.92
N ALA A 363 -7.62 -16.22 12.33
CA ALA A 363 -9.02 -16.29 12.71
C ALA A 363 -9.89 -16.89 11.58
N SER A 364 -9.68 -16.46 10.32
CA SER A 364 -10.38 -16.98 9.14
C SER A 364 -10.04 -18.45 8.90
N ARG A 365 -8.78 -18.83 9.05
CA ARG A 365 -8.30 -20.20 8.93
C ARG A 365 -8.91 -21.10 10.01
N TYR A 366 -9.00 -20.64 11.26
CA TYR A 366 -9.65 -21.40 12.32
C TYR A 366 -11.14 -21.65 12.02
N ALA A 367 -11.85 -20.64 11.53
CA ALA A 367 -13.24 -20.75 11.14
C ALA A 367 -13.46 -21.78 10.03
N ILE A 368 -12.73 -21.66 8.92
CA ILE A 368 -12.89 -22.49 7.72
C ILE A 368 -12.39 -23.91 7.99
N PHE A 369 -11.20 -24.07 8.53
CA PHE A 369 -10.59 -25.40 8.74
C PHE A 369 -11.37 -26.25 9.74
N SER A 370 -11.83 -25.69 10.86
CA SER A 370 -12.60 -26.41 11.85
C SER A 370 -14.01 -26.77 11.38
N LYS A 371 -14.57 -26.03 10.40
CA LYS A 371 -15.89 -26.30 9.85
C LYS A 371 -15.87 -27.33 8.72
N VAL A 372 -14.88 -27.24 7.82
CA VAL A 372 -14.85 -28.02 6.55
C VAL A 372 -13.75 -29.08 6.55
N GLY A 373 -12.67 -28.89 7.31
CA GLY A 373 -11.46 -29.73 7.26
C GLY A 373 -11.63 -31.16 7.79
N LYS A 374 -12.76 -31.48 8.43
CA LYS A 374 -13.02 -32.85 8.85
C LYS A 374 -13.71 -33.63 7.72
N PRO A 375 -13.09 -34.74 7.23
CA PRO A 375 -13.83 -35.64 6.38
C PRO A 375 -15.07 -36.12 7.14
N ASN A 376 -16.21 -36.08 6.50
CA ASN A 376 -17.49 -36.55 7.05
C ASN A 376 -17.40 -38.08 7.16
N HIS A 377 -16.77 -38.59 8.21
CA HIS A 377 -16.78 -40.01 8.54
C HIS A 377 -18.19 -40.35 9.04
N GLY A 378 -19.07 -40.64 8.10
CA GLY A 378 -20.35 -41.24 8.41
C GLY A 378 -20.12 -42.56 9.17
N LYS A 379 -20.44 -42.62 10.43
CA LYS A 379 -20.54 -43.87 11.20
C LYS A 379 -21.79 -44.57 10.70
N TYR A 380 -21.62 -45.47 9.74
CA TYR A 380 -22.69 -46.38 9.35
C TYR A 380 -22.75 -47.51 10.40
N HIS A 381 -23.81 -47.52 11.20
CA HIS A 381 -24.16 -48.68 12.00
C HIS A 381 -24.93 -49.66 11.05
N LEU A 382 -24.28 -50.70 10.65
CA LEU A 382 -24.97 -51.85 10.06
C LEU A 382 -25.78 -52.52 11.16
N ARG A 383 -27.09 -52.62 10.99
CA ARG A 383 -27.99 -53.44 11.81
C ARG A 383 -28.03 -54.84 11.25
#